data_55569f49baa995a1a6c298aca182ef4a
#
_entry.id   55569f49baa995a1a6c298aca182ef4a
#
_cell.length_a   1.000
_cell.length_b   1.000
_cell.length_c   1.000
_cell.angle_alpha   90.00
_cell.angle_beta   90.00
_cell.angle_gamma   90.00
#
_symmetry.space_group_name_H-M   'P 1'
#
loop_
_entity.id
_entity.type
_entity.pdbx_description
1 polymer ?
#
loop_
_entity_poly.entity_id
_entity_poly.type
_entity_poly.pdbx_seq_one_letter_code
_entity_poly.pdbx_strand_id
1 'polypeptide(L)'
;ALRATESTNEIAHIPRNLYHWRILPGSTAAGVDQKTDAWAAGQRALTEALDRRGINGDVEEGLDPGTYNINYEIEGQPKVGIIIPTRDRYELISECVAGITQGTSWPETEVLVVNNESSDPATLKWMDAHPGPVIDFPHQFSYARMMNMAAEQMDCDLLLFLNCDITIVNPDWLQAMIGHAQQQRVGAVGAKLSFPDGRVQHEGITVGVGGVAVNTNSRGYFSIGNLVRNCWALTAACLMIRPEVFWEVGGFEERLRVAFNDVDLTMRIHQLGYDLIYQPNANLLHQESALRGSLHPMEDENFFRERWGEPLRQDDPYYNPRLSRHAQYYFHDEVKQVWLPRGHPLA
;
A
#
# COMPACT_ATOMS: atom_id res chain seq x y z
N ALA A 1 -13.35 -8.94 -21.81
CA ALA A 1 -12.82 -7.66 -21.29
C ALA A 1 -11.34 -7.51 -21.65
N LEU A 2 -10.41 -8.40 -21.23
CA LEU A 2 -8.95 -8.24 -21.39
C LEU A 2 -8.52 -7.95 -22.86
N ARG A 3 -9.01 -8.74 -23.86
CA ARG A 3 -8.70 -8.49 -25.27
C ARG A 3 -9.23 -7.16 -25.80
N ALA A 4 -10.36 -6.68 -25.30
CA ALA A 4 -10.90 -5.38 -25.68
C ALA A 4 -10.02 -4.24 -25.15
N THR A 5 -9.54 -4.34 -23.91
CA THR A 5 -8.66 -3.33 -23.30
C THR A 5 -7.23 -3.34 -23.87
N GLU A 6 -6.86 -4.36 -24.64
CA GLU A 6 -5.61 -4.41 -25.39
C GLU A 6 -5.70 -3.61 -26.72
N SER A 7 -6.92 -3.28 -27.15
CA SER A 7 -7.18 -2.62 -28.43
C SER A 7 -7.54 -1.14 -28.32
N THR A 8 -7.84 -0.65 -27.11
CA THR A 8 -8.23 0.74 -26.87
C THR A 8 -7.97 1.17 -25.43
N ASN A 9 -7.63 2.45 -25.28
CA ASN A 9 -7.57 3.14 -23.99
C ASN A 9 -8.86 3.94 -23.69
N GLU A 10 -9.80 3.98 -24.64
CA GLU A 10 -11.07 4.68 -24.47
C GLU A 10 -12.06 3.79 -23.70
N ILE A 11 -11.94 3.76 -22.39
CA ILE A 11 -12.78 2.96 -21.50
C ILE A 11 -13.62 3.90 -20.64
N ALA A 12 -14.94 3.81 -20.76
CA ALA A 12 -15.87 4.55 -19.92
C ALA A 12 -16.43 3.67 -18.79
N HIS A 13 -16.30 4.13 -17.56
CA HIS A 13 -16.93 3.50 -16.41
C HIS A 13 -18.31 4.15 -16.15
N ILE A 14 -19.36 3.33 -16.05
CA ILE A 14 -20.71 3.78 -15.68
C ILE A 14 -20.96 3.32 -14.24
N PRO A 15 -20.85 4.20 -13.23
CA PRO A 15 -20.99 3.83 -11.81
C PRO A 15 -22.48 3.70 -11.42
N ARG A 16 -23.19 2.80 -12.07
CA ARG A 16 -24.62 2.54 -11.84
C ARG A 16 -24.93 1.05 -11.91
N ASN A 17 -25.87 0.59 -11.10
CA ASN A 17 -26.42 -0.76 -11.20
C ASN A 17 -27.37 -0.81 -12.40
N LEU A 18 -26.89 -1.27 -13.54
CA LEU A 18 -27.67 -1.37 -14.78
C LEU A 18 -28.16 -2.78 -15.07
N TYR A 19 -27.72 -3.77 -14.31
CA TYR A 19 -28.06 -5.17 -14.53
C TYR A 19 -28.39 -5.88 -13.23
N HIS A 20 -29.49 -6.62 -13.22
CA HIS A 20 -29.94 -7.46 -12.12
C HIS A 20 -29.79 -8.93 -12.52
N TRP A 21 -28.89 -9.65 -11.89
CA TRP A 21 -28.71 -11.07 -12.15
C TRP A 21 -29.70 -11.90 -11.36
N ARG A 22 -30.60 -12.62 -12.08
CA ARG A 22 -31.58 -13.48 -11.45
C ARG A 22 -30.90 -14.71 -10.84
N ILE A 23 -31.13 -14.95 -9.58
CA ILE A 23 -30.71 -16.16 -8.89
C ILE A 23 -31.75 -17.26 -9.17
N LEU A 24 -31.31 -18.35 -9.81
CA LEU A 24 -32.10 -19.56 -10.03
C LEU A 24 -31.42 -20.74 -9.38
N PRO A 25 -32.15 -21.77 -8.90
CA PRO A 25 -31.54 -23.00 -8.43
C PRO A 25 -30.63 -23.62 -9.49
N GLY A 26 -29.38 -23.96 -9.12
CA GLY A 26 -28.36 -24.51 -10.02
C GLY A 26 -27.67 -23.48 -10.95
N SER A 27 -28.01 -22.18 -10.86
CA SER A 27 -27.28 -21.15 -11.60
C SER A 27 -25.98 -20.77 -10.88
N THR A 28 -24.99 -20.25 -11.64
CA THR A 28 -23.73 -19.73 -11.10
C THR A 28 -23.94 -18.55 -10.14
N ALA A 29 -25.13 -17.97 -10.09
CA ALA A 29 -25.51 -16.93 -9.14
C ALA A 29 -25.96 -17.50 -7.77
N ALA A 30 -26.21 -18.81 -7.67
CA ALA A 30 -26.75 -19.45 -6.47
C ALA A 30 -25.69 -19.76 -5.40
N GLY A 31 -24.38 -19.79 -5.74
CA GLY A 31 -23.33 -20.06 -4.79
C GLY A 31 -21.93 -20.15 -5.40
N VAL A 32 -20.94 -20.10 -4.53
CA VAL A 32 -19.51 -20.16 -4.87
C VAL A 32 -19.14 -21.55 -5.43
N ASP A 33 -19.73 -22.61 -4.86
CA ASP A 33 -19.48 -24.02 -5.22
C ASP A 33 -19.88 -24.38 -6.66
N GLN A 34 -20.70 -23.54 -7.31
CA GLN A 34 -21.13 -23.73 -8.69
C GLN A 34 -20.19 -23.11 -9.75
N LYS A 35 -19.03 -22.59 -9.33
CA LYS A 35 -18.17 -21.76 -10.17
C LYS A 35 -16.77 -22.31 -10.43
N THR A 36 -16.45 -23.54 -10.05
CA THR A 36 -15.10 -24.13 -10.17
C THR A 36 -14.53 -24.01 -11.60
N ASP A 37 -15.33 -24.32 -12.63
CA ASP A 37 -14.90 -24.19 -14.03
C ASP A 37 -14.70 -22.72 -14.47
N ALA A 38 -15.48 -21.79 -13.87
CA ALA A 38 -15.35 -20.37 -14.16
C ALA A 38 -14.02 -19.81 -13.61
N TRP A 39 -13.57 -20.30 -12.46
CA TRP A 39 -12.29 -19.84 -11.88
C TRP A 39 -11.09 -20.32 -12.70
N ALA A 40 -11.07 -21.60 -13.07
CA ALA A 40 -10.03 -22.11 -13.98
C ALA A 40 -10.04 -21.38 -15.33
N ALA A 41 -11.21 -21.03 -15.84
CA ALA A 41 -11.32 -20.22 -17.06
C ALA A 41 -10.79 -18.80 -16.89
N GLY A 42 -11.04 -18.17 -15.73
CA GLY A 42 -10.49 -16.86 -15.39
C GLY A 42 -8.98 -16.86 -15.28
N GLN A 43 -8.41 -17.87 -14.62
CA GLN A 43 -6.96 -18.06 -14.53
C GLN A 43 -6.33 -18.21 -15.92
N ARG A 44 -6.87 -19.09 -16.78
CA ARG A 44 -6.40 -19.23 -18.16
C ARG A 44 -6.50 -17.92 -18.95
N ALA A 45 -7.58 -17.17 -18.79
CA ALA A 45 -7.75 -15.90 -19.49
C ALA A 45 -6.72 -14.84 -19.08
N LEU A 46 -6.30 -14.83 -17.80
CA LEU A 46 -5.23 -13.97 -17.29
C LEU A 46 -3.86 -14.43 -17.81
N THR A 47 -3.56 -15.72 -17.73
CA THR A 47 -2.30 -16.29 -18.29
C THR A 47 -2.17 -15.96 -19.77
N GLU A 48 -3.21 -16.22 -20.59
CA GLU A 48 -3.20 -15.84 -22.00
C GLU A 48 -3.04 -14.31 -22.22
N ALA A 49 -3.51 -13.49 -21.29
CA ALA A 49 -3.34 -12.04 -21.40
C ALA A 49 -1.91 -11.61 -21.08
N LEU A 50 -1.24 -12.26 -20.14
CA LEU A 50 0.19 -12.05 -19.85
C LEU A 50 1.01 -12.42 -21.07
N ASP A 51 0.80 -13.62 -21.64
CA ASP A 51 1.48 -14.10 -22.86
C ASP A 51 1.35 -13.11 -24.01
N ARG A 52 0.11 -12.65 -24.31
CA ARG A 52 -0.12 -11.69 -25.41
C ARG A 52 0.55 -10.35 -25.19
N ARG A 53 0.76 -9.96 -23.96
CA ARG A 53 1.41 -8.68 -23.57
C ARG A 53 2.92 -8.81 -23.43
N GLY A 54 3.46 -10.02 -23.56
CA GLY A 54 4.88 -10.31 -23.35
C GLY A 54 5.33 -10.06 -21.91
N ILE A 55 4.43 -10.28 -20.96
CA ILE A 55 4.69 -10.12 -19.52
C ILE A 55 4.92 -11.49 -18.91
N ASN A 56 6.10 -11.69 -18.34
CA ASN A 56 6.43 -12.92 -17.62
C ASN A 56 5.82 -12.91 -16.23
N GLY A 57 5.17 -13.99 -15.87
CA GLY A 57 4.56 -14.15 -14.54
C GLY A 57 3.57 -15.31 -14.49
N ASP A 58 3.29 -15.75 -13.29
CA ASP A 58 2.35 -16.83 -13.00
C ASP A 58 1.05 -16.25 -12.43
N VAL A 59 -0.06 -16.88 -12.82
CA VAL A 59 -1.39 -16.55 -12.29
C VAL A 59 -1.82 -17.64 -11.32
N GLU A 60 -2.00 -17.27 -10.06
CA GLU A 60 -2.43 -18.15 -8.99
C GLU A 60 -3.81 -17.76 -8.46
N GLU A 61 -4.40 -18.63 -7.66
CA GLU A 61 -5.60 -18.31 -6.90
C GLU A 61 -5.26 -17.22 -5.87
N GLY A 62 -6.13 -16.21 -5.76
CA GLY A 62 -5.94 -15.12 -4.81
C GLY A 62 -6.34 -15.49 -3.39
N LEU A 63 -6.30 -14.52 -2.48
CA LEU A 63 -6.61 -14.72 -1.06
C LEU A 63 -8.07 -15.06 -0.78
N ASP A 64 -8.98 -14.73 -1.70
CA ASP A 64 -10.40 -15.08 -1.62
C ASP A 64 -10.84 -15.92 -2.83
N PRO A 65 -11.81 -16.83 -2.66
CA PRO A 65 -12.31 -17.65 -3.75
C PRO A 65 -12.78 -16.86 -4.97
N GLY A 66 -12.29 -17.21 -6.15
CA GLY A 66 -12.63 -16.53 -7.41
C GLY A 66 -11.88 -15.23 -7.64
N THR A 67 -10.85 -14.97 -6.87
CA THR A 67 -9.86 -13.91 -7.09
C THR A 67 -8.54 -14.51 -7.59
N TYR A 68 -7.67 -13.68 -8.14
CA TYR A 68 -6.40 -14.10 -8.69
C TYR A 68 -5.27 -13.22 -8.21
N ASN A 69 -4.09 -13.82 -8.04
CA ASN A 69 -2.84 -13.13 -7.84
C ASN A 69 -1.95 -13.31 -9.07
N ILE A 70 -1.28 -12.26 -9.49
CA ILE A 70 -0.27 -12.32 -10.55
C ILE A 70 1.09 -12.13 -9.89
N ASN A 71 1.90 -13.18 -9.89
CA ASN A 71 3.29 -13.15 -9.47
C ASN A 71 4.15 -12.84 -10.70
N TYR A 72 4.56 -11.59 -10.86
CA TYR A 72 5.46 -11.22 -11.94
C TYR A 72 6.83 -11.84 -11.72
N GLU A 73 7.44 -12.36 -12.80
CA GLU A 73 8.82 -12.81 -12.76
C GLU A 73 9.74 -11.63 -12.39
N ILE A 74 10.57 -11.82 -11.37
CA ILE A 74 11.52 -10.80 -10.94
C ILE A 74 12.76 -10.88 -11.84
N GLU A 75 13.08 -9.79 -12.51
CA GLU A 75 14.25 -9.69 -13.36
C GLU A 75 15.50 -9.42 -12.52
N GLY A 76 16.48 -10.32 -12.61
CA GLY A 76 17.73 -10.20 -11.86
C GLY A 76 17.58 -10.44 -10.37
N GLN A 77 18.40 -9.74 -9.61
CA GLN A 77 18.37 -9.73 -8.14
C GLN A 77 18.46 -8.26 -7.67
N PRO A 78 17.39 -7.48 -7.81
CA PRO A 78 17.43 -6.07 -7.44
C PRO A 78 17.75 -5.90 -5.96
N LYS A 79 18.70 -5.01 -5.68
CA LYS A 79 19.06 -4.60 -4.33
C LYS A 79 17.98 -3.69 -3.76
N VAL A 80 17.41 -4.09 -2.62
CA VAL A 80 16.42 -3.30 -1.89
C VAL A 80 17.09 -2.52 -0.76
N GLY A 81 17.11 -1.20 -0.88
CA GLY A 81 17.57 -0.29 0.16
C GLY A 81 16.43 0.05 1.12
N ILE A 82 16.50 -0.46 2.35
CA ILE A 82 15.45 -0.31 3.37
C ILE A 82 15.85 0.80 4.33
N ILE A 83 15.06 1.87 4.39
CA ILE A 83 15.30 3.04 5.24
C ILE A 83 14.35 3.01 6.43
N ILE A 84 14.92 2.99 7.64
CA ILE A 84 14.14 2.88 8.88
C ILE A 84 14.50 4.02 9.83
N PRO A 85 13.60 5.02 10.05
CA PRO A 85 13.81 6.04 11.05
C PRO A 85 13.48 5.50 12.44
N THR A 86 14.29 5.86 13.43
CA THR A 86 14.01 5.52 14.83
C THR A 86 14.46 6.63 15.78
N ARG A 87 13.79 6.72 16.90
CA ARG A 87 14.21 7.49 18.06
C ARG A 87 13.93 6.68 19.29
N ASP A 88 15.01 6.25 19.97
CA ASP A 88 14.90 5.31 21.08
C ASP A 88 14.20 3.99 20.62
N ARG A 89 13.47 3.27 21.46
CA ARG A 89 12.66 2.09 21.09
C ARG A 89 13.49 0.89 20.63
N TYR A 90 14.46 0.53 21.44
CA TYR A 90 15.35 -0.61 21.16
C TYR A 90 14.59 -1.88 20.76
N GLU A 91 13.54 -2.24 21.47
CA GLU A 91 12.78 -3.48 21.23
C GLU A 91 12.18 -3.48 19.82
N LEU A 92 11.57 -2.36 19.39
CA LEU A 92 10.90 -2.25 18.10
C LEU A 92 11.89 -2.30 16.94
N ILE A 93 12.94 -1.45 16.99
CA ILE A 93 13.91 -1.40 15.90
C ILE A 93 14.69 -2.72 15.78
N SER A 94 15.06 -3.34 16.90
CA SER A 94 15.79 -4.61 16.90
C SER A 94 14.95 -5.75 16.36
N GLU A 95 13.65 -5.83 16.72
CA GLU A 95 12.72 -6.82 16.20
C GLU A 95 12.45 -6.62 14.70
N CYS A 96 12.22 -5.37 14.27
CA CYS A 96 12.00 -5.03 12.87
C CYS A 96 13.19 -5.46 12.01
N VAL A 97 14.41 -5.06 12.37
CA VAL A 97 15.62 -5.40 11.62
C VAL A 97 15.92 -6.90 11.65
N ALA A 98 15.70 -7.58 12.78
CA ALA A 98 15.82 -9.03 12.87
C ALA A 98 14.81 -9.73 11.94
N GLY A 99 13.57 -9.25 11.88
CA GLY A 99 12.55 -9.74 10.96
C GLY A 99 12.95 -9.59 9.49
N ILE A 100 13.59 -8.48 9.13
CA ILE A 100 14.11 -8.28 7.77
C ILE A 100 15.25 -9.26 7.48
N THR A 101 16.25 -9.32 8.34
CA THR A 101 17.50 -10.07 8.07
C THR A 101 17.37 -11.58 8.22
N GLN A 102 16.44 -12.07 9.03
CA GLN A 102 16.25 -13.49 9.33
C GLN A 102 14.90 -14.05 8.86
N GLY A 103 13.89 -13.20 8.70
CA GLY A 103 12.53 -13.57 8.36
C GLY A 103 12.12 -13.25 6.92
N THR A 104 13.02 -12.75 6.08
CA THR A 104 12.76 -12.39 4.69
C THR A 104 13.49 -13.32 3.75
N SER A 105 12.80 -13.86 2.74
CA SER A 105 13.40 -14.77 1.75
C SER A 105 14.25 -14.06 0.70
N TRP A 106 14.12 -12.73 0.53
CA TRP A 106 14.89 -11.97 -0.45
C TRP A 106 16.29 -11.63 0.07
N PRO A 107 17.38 -12.07 -0.60
CA PRO A 107 18.72 -11.97 -0.05
C PRO A 107 19.37 -10.58 -0.21
N GLU A 108 19.03 -9.86 -1.30
CA GLU A 108 19.68 -8.60 -1.67
C GLU A 108 19.02 -7.41 -0.98
N THR A 109 19.29 -7.27 0.33
CA THR A 109 18.76 -6.17 1.15
C THR A 109 19.88 -5.43 1.86
N GLU A 110 19.76 -4.11 1.96
CA GLU A 110 20.58 -3.26 2.81
C GLU A 110 19.69 -2.41 3.70
N VAL A 111 19.91 -2.47 5.02
CA VAL A 111 19.13 -1.68 5.99
C VAL A 111 19.94 -0.47 6.44
N LEU A 112 19.43 0.73 6.15
CA LEU A 112 19.93 1.99 6.65
C LEU A 112 19.03 2.50 7.77
N VAL A 113 19.61 2.72 8.96
CA VAL A 113 18.89 3.25 10.11
C VAL A 113 19.13 4.75 10.22
N VAL A 114 18.05 5.54 10.36
CA VAL A 114 18.14 6.98 10.64
C VAL A 114 17.92 7.22 12.12
N ASN A 115 18.95 7.64 12.81
CA ASN A 115 18.92 7.99 14.24
C ASN A 115 18.42 9.43 14.42
N ASN A 116 17.18 9.60 14.88
CA ASN A 116 16.65 10.92 15.20
C ASN A 116 16.85 11.27 16.70
N GLU A 117 18.11 11.57 17.05
CA GLU A 117 18.50 12.00 18.41
C GLU A 117 18.09 11.00 19.51
N SER A 118 18.36 9.71 19.30
CA SER A 118 18.19 8.69 20.34
C SER A 118 19.08 8.99 21.55
N SER A 119 18.54 8.75 22.73
CA SER A 119 19.23 8.94 24.02
C SER A 119 19.22 7.69 24.90
N ASP A 120 18.39 6.70 24.55
CA ASP A 120 18.33 5.42 25.24
C ASP A 120 19.61 4.61 25.04
N PRO A 121 20.33 4.22 26.12
CA PRO A 121 21.61 3.50 26.02
C PRO A 121 21.49 2.14 25.31
N ALA A 122 20.34 1.45 25.40
CA ALA A 122 20.15 0.16 24.74
C ALA A 122 20.03 0.36 23.23
N THR A 123 19.30 1.37 22.79
CA THR A 123 19.16 1.75 21.38
C THR A 123 20.52 2.17 20.78
N LEU A 124 21.25 3.04 21.46
CA LEU A 124 22.57 3.50 20.99
C LEU A 124 23.56 2.34 20.88
N LYS A 125 23.64 1.46 21.88
CA LYS A 125 24.47 0.27 21.84
C LYS A 125 24.11 -0.69 20.71
N TRP A 126 22.81 -0.83 20.42
CA TRP A 126 22.34 -1.64 19.31
C TRP A 126 22.75 -1.03 17.96
N MET A 127 22.63 0.30 17.81
CA MET A 127 23.07 1.01 16.61
C MET A 127 24.57 0.87 16.35
N ASP A 128 25.39 0.96 17.41
CA ASP A 128 26.85 0.74 17.32
C ASP A 128 27.21 -0.68 16.83
N ALA A 129 26.36 -1.65 17.10
CA ALA A 129 26.53 -3.05 16.70
C ALA A 129 25.83 -3.40 15.38
N HIS A 130 25.04 -2.49 14.82
CA HIS A 130 24.31 -2.73 13.58
C HIS A 130 25.27 -2.88 12.40
N PRO A 131 25.16 -3.94 11.58
CA PRO A 131 26.11 -4.19 10.48
C PRO A 131 25.93 -3.24 9.29
N GLY A 132 24.76 -2.64 9.14
CA GLY A 132 24.44 -1.69 8.09
C GLY A 132 24.73 -0.24 8.47
N PRO A 133 24.52 0.70 7.54
CA PRO A 133 24.72 2.12 7.79
C PRO A 133 23.72 2.67 8.83
N VAL A 134 24.26 3.51 9.74
CA VAL A 134 23.48 4.32 10.66
C VAL A 134 23.84 5.78 10.40
N ILE A 135 22.85 6.62 10.16
CA ILE A 135 23.03 8.05 9.94
C ILE A 135 22.31 8.87 11.00
N ASP A 136 22.96 9.89 11.53
CA ASP A 136 22.36 10.79 12.50
C ASP A 136 21.56 11.90 11.82
N PHE A 137 20.40 12.19 12.37
CA PHE A 137 19.57 13.33 12.00
C PHE A 137 19.43 14.28 13.21
N PRO A 138 20.43 15.19 13.42
CA PRO A 138 20.48 16.08 14.58
C PRO A 138 19.61 17.32 14.38
N HIS A 139 18.38 17.14 13.98
CA HIS A 139 17.44 18.22 13.70
C HIS A 139 16.07 17.91 14.29
N GLN A 140 15.26 18.95 14.44
CA GLN A 140 13.86 18.77 14.82
C GLN A 140 13.19 17.77 13.89
N PHE A 141 12.37 16.89 14.46
CA PHE A 141 11.68 15.82 13.74
C PHE A 141 11.02 16.32 12.44
N SER A 142 11.38 15.68 11.35
CA SER A 142 10.76 15.81 10.03
C SER A 142 10.96 14.49 9.29
N TYR A 143 9.88 13.72 9.18
CA TYR A 143 9.90 12.44 8.46
C TYR A 143 10.40 12.65 7.02
N ALA A 144 9.79 13.62 6.31
CA ALA A 144 10.14 13.93 4.94
C ALA A 144 11.63 14.21 4.74
N ARG A 145 12.21 15.08 5.59
CA ARG A 145 13.63 15.44 5.49
C ARG A 145 14.55 14.27 5.86
N MET A 146 14.20 13.48 6.88
CA MET A 146 14.95 12.26 7.23
C MET A 146 15.00 11.28 6.07
N MET A 147 13.85 11.01 5.43
CA MET A 147 13.76 10.05 4.34
C MET A 147 14.48 10.54 3.08
N ASN A 148 14.39 11.83 2.74
CA ASN A 148 15.13 12.40 1.62
C ASN A 148 16.65 12.26 1.83
N MET A 149 17.14 12.68 3.01
CA MET A 149 18.58 12.59 3.37
C MET A 149 19.08 11.15 3.33
N ALA A 150 18.29 10.20 3.79
CA ALA A 150 18.66 8.79 3.77
C ALA A 150 18.64 8.21 2.36
N ALA A 151 17.64 8.55 1.56
CA ALA A 151 17.51 8.08 0.18
C ALA A 151 18.68 8.56 -0.71
N GLU A 152 19.23 9.75 -0.45
CA GLU A 152 20.42 10.26 -1.14
C GLU A 152 21.67 9.40 -0.90
N GLN A 153 21.71 8.63 0.19
CA GLN A 153 22.86 7.80 0.56
C GLN A 153 22.72 6.34 0.15
N MET A 154 21.55 5.95 -0.39
CA MET A 154 21.30 4.58 -0.81
C MET A 154 21.69 4.35 -2.27
N ASP A 155 22.57 3.38 -2.48
CA ASP A 155 22.86 2.82 -3.81
C ASP A 155 22.10 1.49 -3.95
N CYS A 156 20.89 1.56 -4.55
CA CYS A 156 19.99 0.43 -4.64
C CYS A 156 19.09 0.54 -5.88
N ASP A 157 18.50 -0.59 -6.29
CA ASP A 157 17.55 -0.66 -7.39
C ASP A 157 16.13 -0.28 -6.96
N LEU A 158 15.82 -0.53 -5.68
CA LEU A 158 14.51 -0.24 -5.08
C LEU A 158 14.69 0.40 -3.68
N LEU A 159 14.10 1.55 -3.47
CA LEU A 159 13.96 2.17 -2.15
C LEU A 159 12.74 1.59 -1.43
N LEU A 160 12.90 1.24 -0.17
CA LEU A 160 11.82 0.83 0.71
C LEU A 160 11.82 1.69 1.97
N PHE A 161 10.82 2.53 2.14
CA PHE A 161 10.57 3.24 3.39
C PHE A 161 9.79 2.34 4.33
N LEU A 162 10.31 2.13 5.55
CA LEU A 162 9.72 1.21 6.53
C LEU A 162 9.75 1.83 7.93
N ASN A 163 8.63 1.77 8.65
CA ASN A 163 8.60 2.18 10.06
C ASN A 163 9.31 1.15 10.95
N CYS A 164 9.93 1.61 12.03
CA CYS A 164 10.66 0.75 12.98
C CYS A 164 9.76 -0.17 13.83
N ASP A 165 8.44 0.04 13.83
CA ASP A 165 7.45 -0.73 14.56
C ASP A 165 6.66 -1.72 13.66
N ILE A 166 7.29 -2.11 12.55
CA ILE A 166 6.81 -3.16 11.64
C ILE A 166 7.39 -4.51 12.08
N THR A 167 6.50 -5.51 12.18
CA THR A 167 6.89 -6.92 12.39
C THR A 167 6.64 -7.71 11.11
N ILE A 168 7.66 -8.42 10.65
CA ILE A 168 7.60 -9.27 9.46
C ILE A 168 6.97 -10.62 9.85
N VAL A 169 5.90 -10.99 9.14
CA VAL A 169 5.16 -12.24 9.42
C VAL A 169 5.09 -13.19 8.21
N ASN A 170 5.46 -12.72 7.03
CA ASN A 170 5.50 -13.52 5.80
C ASN A 170 6.87 -13.36 5.16
N PRO A 171 7.64 -14.45 4.94
CA PRO A 171 9.00 -14.36 4.39
C PRO A 171 9.05 -13.84 2.94
N ASP A 172 7.98 -14.00 2.17
CA ASP A 172 7.95 -13.65 0.73
C ASP A 172 7.34 -12.26 0.46
N TRP A 173 7.19 -11.44 1.51
CA TRP A 173 6.58 -10.12 1.40
C TRP A 173 7.31 -9.17 0.44
N LEU A 174 8.66 -9.21 0.41
CA LEU A 174 9.45 -8.39 -0.52
C LEU A 174 9.27 -8.85 -1.97
N GLN A 175 9.29 -10.14 -2.26
CA GLN A 175 9.08 -10.67 -3.61
C GLN A 175 7.73 -10.23 -4.15
N ALA A 176 6.69 -10.26 -3.32
CA ALA A 176 5.36 -9.78 -3.70
C ALA A 176 5.36 -8.29 -4.09
N MET A 177 6.21 -7.47 -3.47
CA MET A 177 6.33 -6.04 -3.81
C MET A 177 7.26 -5.81 -5.01
N ILE A 178 8.40 -6.48 -5.06
CA ILE A 178 9.44 -6.30 -6.09
C ILE A 178 8.88 -6.56 -7.48
N GLY A 179 8.17 -7.68 -7.69
CA GLY A 179 7.61 -8.04 -8.99
C GLY A 179 6.69 -6.95 -9.56
N HIS A 180 5.94 -6.25 -8.73
CA HIS A 180 5.14 -5.09 -9.14
C HIS A 180 6.01 -3.83 -9.34
N ALA A 181 6.96 -3.56 -8.44
CA ALA A 181 7.78 -2.35 -8.48
C ALA A 181 8.67 -2.25 -9.71
N GLN A 182 9.10 -3.40 -10.28
CA GLN A 182 9.87 -3.45 -11.52
C GLN A 182 9.05 -3.13 -12.78
N GLN A 183 7.71 -3.17 -12.73
CA GLN A 183 6.89 -2.80 -13.87
C GLN A 183 7.02 -1.30 -14.15
N GLN A 184 7.40 -0.92 -15.37
CA GLN A 184 7.68 0.49 -15.74
C GLN A 184 6.52 1.45 -15.43
N ARG A 185 5.28 0.98 -15.58
CA ARG A 185 4.08 1.78 -15.29
C ARG A 185 3.81 1.96 -13.80
N VAL A 186 4.41 1.14 -12.92
CA VAL A 186 4.20 1.20 -11.47
C VAL A 186 5.17 2.20 -10.87
N GLY A 187 4.66 3.19 -10.16
CA GLY A 187 5.47 4.21 -9.49
C GLY A 187 5.77 3.85 -8.03
N ALA A 188 4.82 3.24 -7.33
CA ALA A 188 5.03 2.80 -5.97
C ALA A 188 4.17 1.57 -5.62
N VAL A 189 4.65 0.79 -4.64
CA VAL A 189 3.95 -0.38 -4.10
C VAL A 189 3.87 -0.25 -2.57
N GLY A 190 2.65 -0.33 -2.03
CA GLY A 190 2.39 -0.31 -0.58
C GLY A 190 1.92 -1.68 -0.07
N ALA A 191 2.37 -2.06 1.10
CA ALA A 191 2.00 -3.30 1.76
C ALA A 191 0.63 -3.21 2.47
N LYS A 192 0.02 -4.34 2.76
CA LYS A 192 -1.08 -4.45 3.72
C LYS A 192 -0.53 -4.35 5.14
N LEU A 193 -1.13 -3.49 5.96
CA LEU A 193 -0.76 -3.37 7.36
C LEU A 193 -1.93 -3.77 8.25
N SER A 194 -1.64 -4.60 9.24
CA SER A 194 -2.59 -5.06 10.24
C SER A 194 -2.11 -4.71 11.64
N PHE A 195 -3.04 -4.43 12.55
CA PHE A 195 -2.71 -4.36 13.97
C PHE A 195 -2.38 -5.75 14.52
N PRO A 196 -1.65 -5.85 15.64
CA PRO A 196 -1.36 -7.14 16.29
C PRO A 196 -2.62 -7.95 16.69
N ASP A 197 -3.77 -7.28 16.87
CA ASP A 197 -5.05 -7.93 17.16
C ASP A 197 -5.78 -8.44 15.89
N GLY A 198 -5.16 -8.33 14.72
CA GLY A 198 -5.68 -8.79 13.43
C GLY A 198 -6.62 -7.82 12.72
N ARG A 199 -6.94 -6.68 13.33
CA ARG A 199 -7.69 -5.62 12.61
C ARG A 199 -6.83 -5.03 11.51
N VAL A 200 -7.45 -4.74 10.38
CA VAL A 200 -6.78 -4.04 9.28
C VAL A 200 -6.52 -2.59 9.66
N GLN A 201 -5.30 -2.15 9.42
CA GLN A 201 -4.87 -0.76 9.61
C GLN A 201 -4.79 -0.01 8.29
N HIS A 202 -4.21 -0.65 7.25
CA HIS A 202 -4.01 -0.05 5.94
C HIS A 202 -4.29 -1.05 4.82
N GLU A 203 -5.16 -0.63 3.91
CA GLU A 203 -5.49 -1.27 2.64
C GLU A 203 -5.43 -0.23 1.50
N GLY A 204 -4.42 0.63 1.47
CA GLY A 204 -4.36 1.83 0.64
C GLY A 204 -5.01 3.04 1.34
N ILE A 205 -4.92 4.19 0.72
CA ILE A 205 -5.50 5.45 1.23
C ILE A 205 -6.56 5.94 0.25
N THR A 206 -7.74 6.24 0.79
CA THR A 206 -8.82 6.92 0.06
C THR A 206 -8.74 8.42 0.37
N VAL A 207 -8.77 9.23 -0.69
CA VAL A 207 -8.62 10.69 -0.60
C VAL A 207 -9.97 11.38 -0.73
N GLY A 208 -10.26 12.33 0.16
CA GLY A 208 -11.51 13.10 0.14
C GLY A 208 -12.75 12.34 0.65
N VAL A 209 -12.58 11.17 1.29
CA VAL A 209 -13.65 10.35 1.86
C VAL A 209 -13.41 10.10 3.33
N GLY A 210 -14.37 10.45 4.19
CA GLY A 210 -14.24 10.33 5.66
C GLY A 210 -13.23 11.27 6.30
N GLY A 211 -12.56 12.10 5.50
CA GLY A 211 -11.51 13.03 5.88
C GLY A 211 -10.74 13.53 4.67
N VAL A 212 -9.59 14.15 4.90
CA VAL A 212 -8.72 14.64 3.81
C VAL A 212 -8.09 13.48 3.05
N ALA A 213 -7.47 12.58 3.79
CA ALA A 213 -6.93 11.32 3.31
C ALA A 213 -6.93 10.34 4.48
N VAL A 214 -7.47 9.16 4.28
CA VAL A 214 -7.68 8.19 5.35
C VAL A 214 -7.31 6.79 4.89
N ASN A 215 -6.73 6.01 5.79
CA ASN A 215 -6.47 4.60 5.55
C ASN A 215 -7.77 3.89 5.22
N THR A 216 -7.81 3.22 4.08
CA THR A 216 -8.95 2.43 3.66
C THR A 216 -9.13 1.24 4.61
N ASN A 217 -10.36 1.00 5.01
CA ASN A 217 -10.78 -0.21 5.71
C ASN A 217 -12.06 -0.71 5.04
N SER A 218 -11.92 -1.65 4.14
CA SER A 218 -13.01 -2.16 3.30
C SER A 218 -14.02 -3.00 4.06
N ARG A 219 -13.67 -3.48 5.24
CA ARG A 219 -14.50 -4.43 6.03
C ARG A 219 -15.02 -5.61 5.20
N GLY A 220 -14.22 -6.08 4.25
CA GLY A 220 -14.56 -7.19 3.38
C GLY A 220 -15.47 -6.83 2.19
N TYR A 221 -15.73 -5.54 1.92
CA TYR A 221 -16.51 -5.13 0.76
C TYR A 221 -15.89 -5.67 -0.54
N PHE A 222 -16.58 -6.61 -1.20
CA PHE A 222 -16.13 -7.30 -2.42
C PHE A 222 -14.68 -7.78 -2.37
N SER A 223 -14.19 -8.16 -1.19
CA SER A 223 -12.82 -8.66 -0.97
C SER A 223 -11.70 -7.67 -1.37
N ILE A 224 -12.00 -6.38 -1.57
CA ILE A 224 -11.01 -5.42 -2.10
C ILE A 224 -9.76 -5.28 -1.23
N GLY A 225 -9.85 -5.56 0.07
CA GLY A 225 -8.70 -5.60 0.99
C GLY A 225 -7.77 -6.80 0.78
N ASN A 226 -8.19 -7.79 0.00
CA ASN A 226 -7.42 -8.98 -0.35
C ASN A 226 -7.06 -9.02 -1.85
N LEU A 227 -7.32 -7.93 -2.58
CA LEU A 227 -7.00 -7.81 -4.00
C LEU A 227 -5.82 -6.87 -4.22
N VAL A 228 -4.93 -7.24 -5.11
CA VAL A 228 -3.98 -6.30 -5.70
C VAL A 228 -4.77 -5.27 -6.48
N ARG A 229 -4.57 -3.99 -6.20
CA ARG A 229 -5.33 -2.93 -6.83
C ARG A 229 -4.60 -1.59 -6.87
N ASN A 230 -5.04 -0.73 -7.77
CA ASN A 230 -4.59 0.65 -7.80
C ASN A 230 -5.22 1.44 -6.64
N CYS A 231 -4.46 2.38 -6.11
CA CYS A 231 -4.89 3.36 -5.12
C CYS A 231 -4.53 4.78 -5.58
N TRP A 232 -5.13 5.79 -4.97
CA TRP A 232 -4.71 7.17 -5.22
C TRP A 232 -3.59 7.63 -4.30
N ALA A 233 -3.47 7.00 -3.13
CA ALA A 233 -2.34 7.20 -2.23
C ALA A 233 -2.02 5.95 -1.41
N LEU A 234 -0.79 5.88 -0.89
CA LEU A 234 -0.24 4.80 -0.09
C LEU A 234 0.52 5.38 1.11
N THR A 235 0.60 4.61 2.21
CA THR A 235 1.37 5.04 3.39
C THR A 235 2.84 4.67 3.29
N ALA A 236 3.72 5.55 3.75
CA ALA A 236 5.14 5.28 3.86
C ALA A 236 5.52 4.43 5.10
N ALA A 237 4.55 3.93 5.85
CA ALA A 237 4.85 2.93 6.89
C ALA A 237 5.45 1.64 6.30
N CYS A 238 5.09 1.29 5.03
CA CYS A 238 5.80 0.32 4.20
C CYS A 238 5.54 0.67 2.72
N LEU A 239 6.50 1.31 2.06
CA LEU A 239 6.36 1.85 0.71
C LEU A 239 7.61 1.60 -0.13
N MET A 240 7.46 0.86 -1.22
CA MET A 240 8.54 0.57 -2.17
C MET A 240 8.41 1.46 -3.41
N ILE A 241 9.52 2.08 -3.84
CA ILE A 241 9.59 3.00 -4.97
C ILE A 241 10.93 2.81 -5.68
N ARG A 242 10.97 2.88 -7.00
CA ARG A 242 12.25 2.97 -7.74
C ARG A 242 12.91 4.33 -7.47
N PRO A 243 14.24 4.39 -7.29
CA PRO A 243 14.96 5.66 -7.04
C PRO A 243 14.68 6.72 -8.10
N GLU A 244 14.64 6.36 -9.38
CA GLU A 244 14.38 7.30 -10.47
C GLU A 244 12.99 7.93 -10.37
N VAL A 245 11.95 7.17 -9.98
CA VAL A 245 10.59 7.70 -9.77
C VAL A 245 10.52 8.60 -8.55
N PHE A 246 11.21 8.20 -7.47
CA PHE A 246 11.28 8.99 -6.24
C PHE A 246 11.89 10.37 -6.49
N TRP A 247 12.98 10.42 -7.25
CA TRP A 247 13.67 11.67 -7.55
C TRP A 247 13.02 12.46 -8.70
N GLU A 248 12.30 11.82 -9.60
CA GLU A 248 11.52 12.50 -10.64
C GLU A 248 10.47 13.44 -10.05
N VAL A 249 9.86 13.03 -8.94
CA VAL A 249 8.93 13.90 -8.19
C VAL A 249 9.60 14.80 -7.16
N GLY A 250 10.93 14.73 -7.00
CA GLY A 250 11.71 15.51 -6.05
C GLY A 250 11.67 15.03 -4.61
N GLY A 251 11.43 13.73 -4.37
CA GLY A 251 11.36 13.13 -3.05
C GLY A 251 10.14 13.57 -2.24
N PHE A 252 10.20 13.41 -0.92
CA PHE A 252 9.17 13.92 0.00
C PHE A 252 9.17 15.45 0.08
N GLU A 253 8.00 16.04 0.19
CA GLU A 253 7.84 17.49 0.44
C GLU A 253 8.19 17.83 1.90
N GLU A 254 9.31 18.52 2.13
CA GLU A 254 9.85 18.76 3.48
C GLU A 254 9.00 19.70 4.35
N ARG A 255 8.10 20.47 3.76
CA ARG A 255 7.10 21.26 4.52
C ARG A 255 6.07 20.38 5.21
N LEU A 256 5.83 19.16 4.72
CA LEU A 256 4.99 18.14 5.35
C LEU A 256 5.85 17.31 6.32
N ARG A 257 6.05 17.83 7.51
CA ARG A 257 7.05 17.29 8.45
C ARG A 257 6.59 15.99 9.11
N VAL A 258 5.30 15.84 9.40
CA VAL A 258 4.73 14.76 10.21
C VAL A 258 3.62 14.03 9.47
N ALA A 259 2.64 14.76 8.92
CA ALA A 259 1.45 14.19 8.30
C ALA A 259 1.39 14.47 6.80
N PHE A 260 0.66 13.63 6.05
CA PHE A 260 0.41 13.76 4.62
C PHE A 260 1.64 13.75 3.70
N ASN A 261 2.84 13.55 4.22
CA ASN A 261 4.05 13.49 3.40
C ASN A 261 4.04 12.31 2.42
N ASP A 262 3.55 11.16 2.85
CA ASP A 262 3.36 9.95 2.05
C ASP A 262 2.21 10.10 1.04
N VAL A 263 1.11 10.71 1.47
CA VAL A 263 -0.03 10.99 0.59
C VAL A 263 0.38 11.95 -0.53
N ASP A 264 1.06 13.04 -0.19
CA ASP A 264 1.57 14.03 -1.14
C ASP A 264 2.55 13.40 -2.14
N LEU A 265 3.53 12.62 -1.65
CA LEU A 265 4.50 11.95 -2.49
C LEU A 265 3.81 11.03 -3.50
N THR A 266 2.94 10.16 -3.02
CA THR A 266 2.28 9.17 -3.88
C THR A 266 1.28 9.81 -4.85
N MET A 267 0.56 10.86 -4.44
CA MET A 267 -0.29 11.63 -5.36
C MET A 267 0.52 12.35 -6.45
N ARG A 268 1.73 12.86 -6.15
CA ARG A 268 2.63 13.44 -7.19
C ARG A 268 3.11 12.39 -8.18
N ILE A 269 3.46 11.20 -7.70
CA ILE A 269 3.82 10.05 -8.55
C ILE A 269 2.64 9.70 -9.47
N HIS A 270 1.43 9.62 -8.94
CA HIS A 270 0.23 9.36 -9.74
C HIS A 270 -0.04 10.46 -10.79
N GLN A 271 0.21 11.74 -10.48
CA GLN A 271 0.05 12.84 -11.44
C GLN A 271 0.98 12.72 -12.65
N LEU A 272 2.13 12.06 -12.52
CA LEU A 272 3.02 11.74 -13.65
C LEU A 272 2.52 10.57 -14.50
N GLY A 273 1.40 9.95 -14.13
CA GLY A 273 0.78 8.85 -14.88
C GLY A 273 1.20 7.45 -14.40
N TYR A 274 1.93 7.34 -13.32
CA TYR A 274 2.27 6.06 -12.72
C TYR A 274 1.10 5.45 -11.95
N ASP A 275 1.03 4.12 -11.95
CA ASP A 275 0.14 3.36 -11.08
C ASP A 275 0.71 3.26 -9.66
N LEU A 276 -0.15 3.34 -8.67
CA LEU A 276 0.17 3.07 -7.26
C LEU A 276 -0.51 1.77 -6.86
N ILE A 277 0.26 0.78 -6.47
CA ILE A 277 -0.23 -0.58 -6.23
C ILE A 277 -0.30 -0.87 -4.73
N TYR A 278 -1.48 -1.23 -4.25
CA TYR A 278 -1.67 -1.90 -2.98
C TYR A 278 -1.48 -3.41 -3.16
N GLN A 279 -0.55 -4.01 -2.38
CA GLN A 279 -0.19 -5.43 -2.47
C GLN A 279 -0.57 -6.18 -1.18
N PRO A 280 -1.69 -6.93 -1.15
CA PRO A 280 -2.16 -7.61 0.06
C PRO A 280 -1.35 -8.84 0.47
N ASN A 281 -0.56 -9.44 -0.45
CA ASN A 281 0.31 -10.57 -0.12
C ASN A 281 1.57 -10.13 0.65
N ALA A 282 1.95 -8.85 0.55
CA ALA A 282 2.88 -8.21 1.48
C ALA A 282 2.12 -7.80 2.75
N ASN A 283 1.72 -8.76 3.58
CA ASN A 283 0.99 -8.50 4.82
C ASN A 283 1.96 -8.42 5.99
N LEU A 284 1.96 -7.29 6.70
CA LEU A 284 2.85 -7.00 7.82
C LEU A 284 2.04 -6.55 9.04
N LEU A 285 2.58 -6.77 10.24
CA LEU A 285 2.00 -6.18 11.45
C LEU A 285 2.65 -4.83 11.71
N HIS A 286 1.83 -3.83 12.01
CA HIS A 286 2.27 -2.50 12.40
C HIS A 286 1.77 -2.21 13.81
N GLN A 287 2.70 -2.14 14.75
CA GLN A 287 2.35 -2.05 16.17
C GLN A 287 1.77 -0.69 16.54
N GLU A 288 1.79 0.29 15.62
CA GLU A 288 1.35 1.68 15.81
C GLU A 288 1.66 2.15 17.21
N SER A 289 2.94 2.24 17.51
CA SER A 289 3.36 2.71 18.80
C SER A 289 2.84 4.15 18.96
N ALA A 290 2.40 4.45 20.15
CA ALA A 290 1.96 5.77 20.61
C ALA A 290 2.98 6.92 20.42
N LEU A 291 3.98 6.72 19.51
CA LEU A 291 5.00 7.69 19.13
C LEU A 291 4.43 8.92 18.45
N ARG A 292 3.34 8.77 17.70
CA ARG A 292 2.74 9.93 17.03
C ARG A 292 1.94 10.80 17.99
N GLY A 293 1.50 10.30 19.16
CA GLY A 293 0.52 11.03 19.94
C GLY A 293 -0.61 11.54 19.06
N SER A 294 -1.48 12.38 19.55
CA SER A 294 -2.50 13.07 18.74
C SER A 294 -1.94 14.27 17.94
N LEU A 295 -0.65 14.28 17.61
CA LEU A 295 -0.02 15.33 16.81
C LEU A 295 -0.42 15.17 15.36
N HIS A 296 -1.53 15.80 15.03
CA HIS A 296 -1.91 16.13 13.67
C HIS A 296 -1.57 17.61 13.46
N PRO A 297 -0.39 17.95 12.92
CA PRO A 297 -0.03 19.36 12.79
C PRO A 297 -0.99 20.02 11.81
N MET A 298 -1.74 20.99 12.31
CA MET A 298 -2.66 21.79 11.48
C MET A 298 -1.91 22.50 10.32
N GLU A 299 -0.62 22.76 10.51
CA GLU A 299 0.24 23.34 9.48
C GLU A 299 0.41 22.42 8.28
N ASP A 300 0.68 21.13 8.53
CA ASP A 300 0.82 20.11 7.48
C ASP A 300 -0.51 19.92 6.75
N GLU A 301 -1.63 19.83 7.49
CA GLU A 301 -2.95 19.70 6.87
C GLU A 301 -3.33 20.93 6.03
N ASN A 302 -3.10 22.14 6.54
CA ASN A 302 -3.39 23.37 5.81
C ASN A 302 -2.58 23.44 4.52
N PHE A 303 -1.28 23.15 4.60
CA PHE A 303 -0.43 23.13 3.42
C PHE A 303 -0.88 22.07 2.40
N PHE A 304 -1.22 20.87 2.87
CA PHE A 304 -1.72 19.79 2.02
C PHE A 304 -3.04 20.19 1.34
N ARG A 305 -3.98 20.80 2.07
CA ARG A 305 -5.26 21.28 1.54
C ARG A 305 -5.07 22.43 0.52
N GLU A 306 -4.11 23.33 0.75
CA GLU A 306 -3.77 24.39 -0.19
C GLU A 306 -3.23 23.81 -1.50
N ARG A 307 -2.29 22.88 -1.41
CA ARG A 307 -1.66 22.25 -2.57
C ARG A 307 -2.64 21.39 -3.39
N TRP A 308 -3.44 20.59 -2.72
CA TRP A 308 -4.33 19.62 -3.32
C TRP A 308 -5.81 20.02 -3.35
N GLY A 309 -6.11 21.29 -3.12
CA GLY A 309 -7.48 21.80 -2.97
C GLY A 309 -8.42 21.43 -4.12
N GLU A 310 -7.96 21.45 -5.38
CA GLU A 310 -8.77 21.06 -6.53
C GLU A 310 -8.95 19.52 -6.64
N PRO A 311 -7.88 18.70 -6.61
CA PRO A 311 -8.00 17.26 -6.55
C PRO A 311 -8.87 16.75 -5.39
N LEU A 312 -8.77 17.37 -4.20
CA LEU A 312 -9.59 16.99 -3.04
C LEU A 312 -11.10 17.25 -3.23
N ARG A 313 -11.48 18.12 -4.18
CA ARG A 313 -12.88 18.34 -4.54
C ARG A 313 -13.41 17.35 -5.56
N GLN A 314 -12.51 16.70 -6.29
CA GLN A 314 -12.85 15.63 -7.22
C GLN A 314 -13.04 14.31 -6.48
N ASP A 315 -13.72 13.36 -7.11
CA ASP A 315 -13.84 12.03 -6.54
C ASP A 315 -12.51 11.28 -6.67
N ASP A 316 -12.14 10.52 -5.64
CA ASP A 316 -11.04 9.56 -5.73
C ASP A 316 -11.30 8.61 -6.91
N PRO A 317 -10.39 8.51 -7.89
CA PRO A 317 -10.63 7.73 -9.11
C PRO A 317 -10.81 6.23 -8.84
N TYR A 318 -10.38 5.76 -7.68
CA TYR A 318 -10.50 4.35 -7.26
C TYR A 318 -11.61 4.13 -6.23
N TYR A 319 -12.39 5.17 -5.91
CA TYR A 319 -13.53 5.07 -5.01
C TYR A 319 -14.84 5.28 -5.79
N ASN A 320 -15.82 4.37 -5.62
CA ASN A 320 -17.07 4.50 -6.36
C ASN A 320 -17.86 5.74 -5.88
N PRO A 321 -18.18 6.70 -6.77
CA PRO A 321 -18.84 7.96 -6.40
C PRO A 321 -20.27 7.78 -5.87
N ARG A 322 -20.82 6.57 -5.95
CA ARG A 322 -22.13 6.21 -5.37
C ARG A 322 -22.05 5.73 -3.93
N LEU A 323 -20.85 5.49 -3.42
CA LEU A 323 -20.66 5.16 -2.02
C LEU A 323 -20.57 6.42 -1.17
N SER A 324 -20.88 6.28 0.13
CA SER A 324 -20.84 7.41 1.06
C SER A 324 -19.46 8.06 1.14
N ARG A 325 -19.43 9.38 1.06
CA ARG A 325 -18.21 10.17 1.31
C ARG A 325 -18.05 10.58 2.77
N HIS A 326 -19.09 10.38 3.60
CA HIS A 326 -19.10 10.78 5.00
C HIS A 326 -18.49 9.72 5.93
N ALA A 327 -18.37 8.49 5.45
CA ALA A 327 -17.79 7.39 6.21
C ALA A 327 -16.98 6.47 5.31
N GLN A 328 -15.87 5.93 5.84
CA GLN A 328 -14.98 4.98 5.15
C GLN A 328 -15.60 3.57 4.92
N TYR A 329 -16.92 3.44 5.00
CA TYR A 329 -17.56 2.14 5.17
C TYR A 329 -18.13 1.55 3.89
N TYR A 330 -17.86 2.12 2.73
CA TYR A 330 -18.39 1.62 1.46
C TYR A 330 -19.91 1.47 1.45
N PHE A 331 -20.65 2.33 2.16
CA PHE A 331 -22.10 2.38 2.17
C PHE A 331 -22.61 3.35 1.12
N HIS A 332 -23.80 3.05 0.59
CA HIS A 332 -24.51 3.95 -0.30
C HIS A 332 -25.21 5.07 0.52
N ASP A 333 -25.02 6.34 0.18
CA ASP A 333 -25.60 7.47 0.94
C ASP A 333 -27.15 7.47 0.94
N GLU A 334 -27.78 6.97 -0.11
CA GLU A 334 -29.24 6.88 -0.20
C GLU A 334 -29.84 5.79 0.70
N VAL A 335 -29.03 4.93 1.27
CA VAL A 335 -29.47 3.82 2.10
C VAL A 335 -29.38 4.18 3.58
N LYS A 336 -30.18 5.18 3.98
CA LYS A 336 -30.42 5.43 5.42
C LYS A 336 -31.10 4.26 6.14
N GLN A 337 -31.51 3.22 5.41
CA GLN A 337 -32.08 1.97 5.91
C GLN A 337 -31.50 0.80 5.12
N VAL A 338 -30.19 0.55 5.22
CA VAL A 338 -29.67 -0.73 4.74
C VAL A 338 -30.15 -1.80 5.69
N TRP A 339 -30.78 -2.78 5.10
CA TRP A 339 -31.05 -4.04 5.73
C TRP A 339 -29.71 -4.73 6.04
N LEU A 340 -29.13 -4.44 7.19
CA LEU A 340 -27.98 -5.19 7.68
C LEU A 340 -28.48 -6.55 8.14
N PRO A 341 -27.87 -7.67 7.70
CA PRO A 341 -28.23 -8.99 8.21
C PRO A 341 -28.18 -8.99 9.74
N ARG A 342 -29.14 -9.65 10.38
CA ARG A 342 -29.14 -9.81 11.84
C ARG A 342 -27.81 -10.44 12.26
N GLY A 343 -27.08 -9.76 13.13
CA GLY A 343 -25.72 -10.18 13.56
C GLY A 343 -24.59 -9.44 12.87
N HIS A 344 -24.86 -8.50 11.97
CA HIS A 344 -23.81 -7.61 11.44
C HIS A 344 -23.33 -6.67 12.57
N PRO A 345 -22.01 -6.44 12.72
CA PRO A 345 -21.45 -5.64 13.82
C PRO A 345 -21.91 -4.17 13.85
N LEU A 346 -22.65 -3.72 12.85
CA LEU A 346 -23.26 -2.38 12.77
C LEU A 346 -24.81 -2.43 12.77
N ALA A 347 -25.43 -3.59 13.06
CA ALA A 347 -26.89 -3.73 13.21
C ALA A 347 -27.33 -3.43 14.64
#